data_94054962737ba2a13da8a62613537fdc
#
_entry.id   94054962737ba2a13da8a62613537fdc
#
_cell.length_a   1.000
_cell.length_b   1.000
_cell.length_c   1.000
_cell.angle_alpha   90.00
_cell.angle_beta   90.00
_cell.angle_gamma   90.00
#
_symmetry.space_group_name_H-M   'P 1'
#
loop_
_entity.id
_entity.type
_entity.pdbx_description
1 polymer ?
#
loop_
_entity_poly.entity_id
_entity_poly.type
_entity_poly.pdbx_seq_one_letter_code
_entity_poly.pdbx_strand_id
1 'polypeptide(L)'
;IQGFPFFAPLFVPGNTWDIYAPGLLGQQLERTLAGQMEYNYFPVTLAQLGATTRFHDLVEGRFTVGGVRVVSQYLNHPALALGYRLESGGVVIVDSSDHEPHAPNTASRGAGEPPMHAEDRRHVEFLADADLVIHDAQYTIEEYPQKKGWGHTPAEWAVDYAIAARARRLALFHHDPLR
;
A
#
# COMPACT_ATOMS: atom_id res chain seq x y z
N ILE A 1 2.77 3.22 -9.35
CA ILE A 1 2.24 4.43 -10.03
C ILE A 1 2.26 4.33 -11.56
N GLN A 2 3.01 3.40 -12.15
CA GLN A 2 3.10 3.25 -13.61
C GLN A 2 1.75 2.91 -14.28
N GLY A 3 0.81 2.33 -13.54
CA GLY A 3 -0.55 2.07 -14.04
C GLY A 3 -1.45 3.30 -14.12
N PHE A 4 -1.10 4.40 -13.44
CA PHE A 4 -1.93 5.60 -13.38
C PHE A 4 -2.31 6.16 -14.76
N PRO A 5 -1.39 6.29 -15.73
CA PRO A 5 -1.73 6.80 -17.07
C PRO A 5 -2.69 5.92 -17.86
N PHE A 6 -2.87 4.66 -17.45
CA PHE A 6 -3.77 3.71 -18.14
C PHE A 6 -5.16 3.62 -17.50
N PHE A 7 -5.44 4.41 -16.47
CA PHE A 7 -6.76 4.47 -15.85
C PHE A 7 -7.72 5.28 -16.75
N ALA A 8 -8.42 4.61 -17.64
CA ALA A 8 -9.26 5.22 -18.66
C ALA A 8 -10.22 6.32 -18.17
N PRO A 9 -10.82 6.25 -16.96
CA PRO A 9 -11.69 7.32 -16.45
C PRO A 9 -11.03 8.68 -16.28
N LEU A 10 -9.69 8.78 -16.24
CA LEU A 10 -8.96 10.05 -16.21
C LEU A 10 -9.09 10.85 -17.52
N PHE A 11 -9.42 10.16 -18.62
CA PHE A 11 -9.55 10.78 -19.95
C PHE A 11 -10.99 11.23 -20.25
N VAL A 12 -11.94 10.97 -19.36
CA VAL A 12 -13.36 11.31 -19.58
C VAL A 12 -13.64 12.72 -19.11
N PRO A 13 -14.00 13.67 -20.00
CA PRO A 13 -14.36 15.02 -19.62
C PRO A 13 -15.55 15.04 -18.65
N GLY A 14 -15.48 15.93 -17.65
CA GLY A 14 -16.52 16.08 -16.62
C GLY A 14 -16.33 15.15 -15.41
N ASN A 15 -15.46 14.15 -15.47
CA ASN A 15 -15.08 13.41 -14.28
C ASN A 15 -14.21 14.27 -13.35
N THR A 16 -14.32 14.01 -12.05
CA THR A 16 -13.43 14.57 -11.02
C THR A 16 -12.85 13.44 -10.20
N TRP A 17 -11.53 13.47 -10.00
CA TRP A 17 -10.79 12.47 -9.24
C TRP A 17 -9.97 13.14 -8.14
N ASP A 18 -10.14 12.64 -6.92
CA ASP A 18 -9.30 13.00 -5.78
C ASP A 18 -8.25 11.89 -5.61
N ILE A 19 -6.97 12.24 -5.73
CA ILE A 19 -5.84 11.32 -5.72
C ILE A 19 -5.06 11.56 -4.44
N TYR A 20 -4.93 10.51 -3.63
CA TYR A 20 -4.28 10.54 -2.32
C TYR A 20 -3.04 9.67 -2.34
N ALA A 21 -1.89 10.20 -1.92
CA ALA A 21 -0.67 9.42 -1.77
C ALA A 21 0.30 10.08 -0.79
N PRO A 22 1.34 9.36 -0.31
CA PRO A 22 2.33 9.97 0.56
C PRO A 22 3.04 11.14 -0.12
N GLY A 23 3.17 12.27 0.59
CA GLY A 23 3.85 13.47 0.14
C GLY A 23 4.74 14.04 1.24
N LEU A 24 5.95 14.46 0.85
CA LEU A 24 6.88 15.19 1.70
C LEU A 24 6.84 16.66 1.30
N LEU A 25 6.15 17.58 1.87
CA LEU A 25 6.23 19.01 1.60
C LEU A 25 5.34 19.58 0.46
N GLY A 26 4.11 19.11 0.29
CA GLY A 26 3.13 19.77 -0.59
C GLY A 26 3.47 19.75 -2.09
N GLN A 27 2.51 19.35 -2.92
CA GLN A 27 2.64 19.20 -4.38
C GLN A 27 3.61 18.12 -4.88
N GLN A 28 4.12 17.26 -3.99
CA GLN A 28 5.02 16.18 -4.39
C GLN A 28 4.31 15.16 -5.30
N LEU A 29 3.08 14.82 -4.97
CA LEU A 29 2.29 13.83 -5.70
C LEU A 29 2.02 14.26 -7.15
N GLU A 30 1.49 15.47 -7.33
CA GLU A 30 1.23 16.02 -8.68
C GLU A 30 2.51 16.07 -9.52
N ARG A 31 3.61 16.56 -8.95
CA ARG A 31 4.89 16.64 -9.64
C ARG A 31 5.44 15.26 -10.02
N THR A 32 5.29 14.27 -9.14
CA THR A 32 5.72 12.89 -9.39
C THR A 32 4.93 12.27 -10.55
N LEU A 33 3.60 12.43 -10.54
CA LEU A 33 2.75 11.90 -11.62
C LEU A 33 2.97 12.65 -12.94
N ALA A 34 3.17 13.98 -12.89
CA ALA A 34 3.50 14.77 -14.06
C ALA A 34 4.83 14.33 -14.69
N GLY A 35 5.87 14.10 -13.87
CA GLY A 35 7.17 13.61 -14.34
C GLY A 35 7.08 12.23 -15.00
N GLN A 36 6.24 11.33 -14.48
CA GLN A 36 6.00 10.02 -15.09
C GLN A 36 5.25 10.11 -16.43
N MET A 37 4.46 11.16 -16.62
CA MET A 37 3.68 11.44 -17.83
C MET A 37 4.38 12.46 -18.75
N GLU A 38 5.68 12.66 -18.60
CA GLU A 38 6.45 13.45 -19.59
C GLU A 38 6.45 12.73 -20.95
N TYR A 39 6.46 13.51 -22.02
CA TYR A 39 6.31 13.02 -23.39
C TYR A 39 7.31 11.93 -23.78
N ASN A 40 8.50 11.91 -23.16
CA ASN A 40 9.49 10.86 -23.41
C ASN A 40 9.08 9.49 -22.87
N TYR A 41 8.16 9.43 -21.92
CA TYR A 41 7.72 8.20 -21.27
C TYR A 41 6.27 7.86 -21.60
N PHE A 42 5.44 8.88 -21.82
CA PHE A 42 4.02 8.71 -22.12
C PHE A 42 3.52 9.78 -23.10
N PRO A 43 2.71 9.43 -24.13
CA PRO A 43 2.33 10.37 -25.19
C PRO A 43 1.30 11.43 -24.78
N VAL A 44 0.79 11.39 -23.56
CA VAL A 44 -0.17 12.34 -23.00
C VAL A 44 0.34 12.85 -21.67
N THR A 45 0.44 14.16 -21.53
CA THR A 45 0.85 14.79 -20.26
C THR A 45 -0.29 14.83 -19.24
N LEU A 46 0.03 14.97 -17.96
CA LEU A 46 -0.96 15.11 -16.90
C LEU A 46 -1.95 16.26 -17.18
N ALA A 47 -1.47 17.37 -17.72
CA ALA A 47 -2.29 18.53 -18.07
C ALA A 47 -3.27 18.31 -19.24
N GLN A 48 -3.08 17.24 -20.02
CA GLN A 48 -3.94 16.89 -21.16
C GLN A 48 -5.04 15.85 -20.78
N LEU A 49 -5.13 15.45 -19.51
CA LEU A 49 -6.21 14.58 -19.05
C LEU A 49 -7.56 15.31 -19.20
N GLY A 50 -8.59 14.57 -19.61
CA GLY A 50 -9.94 15.14 -19.77
C GLY A 50 -10.66 15.38 -18.44
N ALA A 51 -10.33 14.63 -17.41
CA ALA A 51 -10.91 14.76 -16.08
C ALA A 51 -10.22 15.87 -15.27
N THR A 52 -10.95 16.42 -14.30
CA THR A 52 -10.37 17.27 -13.26
C THR A 52 -9.70 16.39 -12.22
N THR A 53 -8.42 16.61 -11.93
CA THR A 53 -7.68 15.89 -10.89
C THR A 53 -7.33 16.82 -9.73
N ARG A 54 -7.49 16.32 -8.50
CA ARG A 54 -7.09 17.00 -7.26
C ARG A 54 -6.11 16.10 -6.53
N PHE A 55 -5.00 16.65 -6.09
CA PHE A 55 -3.92 15.90 -5.44
C PHE A 55 -3.89 16.24 -3.96
N HIS A 56 -3.81 15.18 -3.14
CA HIS A 56 -3.81 15.28 -1.69
C HIS A 56 -2.56 14.55 -1.16
N ASP A 57 -1.56 15.33 -0.79
CA ASP A 57 -0.38 14.80 -0.11
C ASP A 57 -0.76 14.33 1.30
N LEU A 58 -0.49 13.06 1.61
CA LEU A 58 -0.80 12.44 2.88
C LEU A 58 0.45 12.18 3.72
N VAL A 59 0.23 12.24 5.01
CA VAL A 59 1.10 11.67 6.02
C VAL A 59 0.31 10.59 6.77
N GLU A 60 0.94 9.92 7.70
CA GLU A 60 0.25 9.02 8.60
C GLU A 60 -0.84 9.76 9.40
N GLY A 61 -2.04 9.18 9.46
CA GLY A 61 -3.16 9.84 10.12
C GLY A 61 -4.52 9.21 9.86
N ARG A 62 -5.56 9.99 10.17
CA ARG A 62 -6.97 9.60 10.00
C ARG A 62 -7.74 10.70 9.28
N PHE A 63 -8.53 10.31 8.31
CA PHE A 63 -9.39 11.23 7.56
C PHE A 63 -10.64 10.51 7.04
N THR A 64 -11.52 11.24 6.36
CA THR A 64 -12.75 10.68 5.80
C THR A 64 -12.90 11.11 4.36
N VAL A 65 -13.26 10.17 3.49
CA VAL A 65 -13.56 10.41 2.08
C VAL A 65 -14.94 9.84 1.76
N GLY A 66 -15.89 10.66 1.37
CA GLY A 66 -17.21 10.21 0.95
C GLY A 66 -17.96 9.29 1.95
N GLY A 67 -17.75 9.48 3.26
CA GLY A 67 -18.33 8.62 4.32
C GLY A 67 -17.49 7.38 4.66
N VAL A 68 -16.39 7.11 3.97
CA VAL A 68 -15.41 6.08 4.31
C VAL A 68 -14.41 6.68 5.29
N ARG A 69 -14.21 6.04 6.45
CA ARG A 69 -13.10 6.38 7.37
C ARG A 69 -11.83 5.75 6.84
N VAL A 70 -10.78 6.53 6.79
CA VAL A 70 -9.46 6.10 6.30
C VAL A 70 -8.43 6.32 7.39
N VAL A 71 -7.63 5.30 7.66
CA VAL A 71 -6.41 5.41 8.45
C VAL A 71 -5.25 5.12 7.51
N SER A 72 -4.28 6.02 7.44
CA SER A 72 -3.03 5.82 6.72
C SER A 72 -1.89 5.55 7.71
N GLN A 73 -1.02 4.60 7.40
CA GLN A 73 0.15 4.24 8.19
C GLN A 73 1.36 4.08 7.29
N TYR A 74 2.52 4.61 7.71
CA TYR A 74 3.76 4.37 6.98
C TYR A 74 4.11 2.89 7.01
N LEU A 75 4.48 2.37 5.86
CA LEU A 75 4.98 1.02 5.66
C LEU A 75 6.52 1.02 5.66
N ASN A 76 7.10 -0.09 6.05
CA ASN A 76 8.54 -0.28 6.00
C ASN A 76 8.98 -0.58 4.56
N HIS A 77 9.37 0.45 3.86
CA HIS A 77 9.79 0.37 2.45
C HIS A 77 10.89 1.40 2.19
N PRO A 78 11.89 1.15 1.31
CA PRO A 78 12.97 2.09 1.00
C PRO A 78 12.50 3.44 0.48
N ALA A 79 11.41 3.47 -0.31
CA ALA A 79 10.71 4.68 -0.68
C ALA A 79 9.51 4.91 0.25
N LEU A 80 9.05 6.17 0.33
CA LEU A 80 7.90 6.51 1.16
C LEU A 80 6.63 5.80 0.66
N ALA A 81 6.10 4.88 1.46
CA ALA A 81 4.89 4.12 1.19
C ALA A 81 3.89 4.24 2.34
N LEU A 82 2.60 4.28 2.02
CA LEU A 82 1.51 4.27 2.99
C LEU A 82 0.59 3.08 2.74
N GLY A 83 0.27 2.35 3.81
CA GLY A 83 -0.87 1.45 3.85
C GLY A 83 -2.15 2.23 4.18
N TYR A 84 -3.28 1.67 3.78
CA TYR A 84 -4.60 2.27 3.97
C TYR A 84 -5.56 1.29 4.61
N ARG A 85 -6.17 1.70 5.73
CA ARG A 85 -7.26 0.99 6.37
C ARG A 85 -8.55 1.76 6.08
N LEU A 86 -9.47 1.13 5.38
CA LEU A 86 -10.74 1.68 4.93
C LEU A 86 -11.89 1.07 5.72
N GLU A 87 -12.74 1.89 6.32
CA GLU A 87 -13.85 1.43 7.14
C GLU A 87 -15.16 2.08 6.68
N SER A 88 -16.13 1.28 6.27
CA SER A 88 -17.45 1.75 5.85
C SER A 88 -18.51 0.67 6.04
N GLY A 89 -19.69 1.03 6.54
CA GLY A 89 -20.82 0.11 6.70
C GLY A 89 -20.54 -1.13 7.55
N GLY A 90 -19.59 -1.06 8.49
CA GLY A 90 -19.17 -2.19 9.31
C GLY A 90 -18.19 -3.14 8.63
N VAL A 91 -17.73 -2.83 7.41
CA VAL A 91 -16.70 -3.57 6.67
C VAL A 91 -15.37 -2.86 6.79
N VAL A 92 -14.31 -3.63 6.97
CA VAL A 92 -12.92 -3.15 7.08
C VAL A 92 -12.06 -3.81 6.02
N ILE A 93 -11.43 -3.01 5.18
CA ILE A 93 -10.44 -3.45 4.18
C ILE A 93 -9.12 -2.75 4.48
N VAL A 94 -8.03 -3.50 4.47
CA VAL A 94 -6.68 -2.94 4.64
C VAL A 94 -5.82 -3.29 3.44
N ASP A 95 -5.19 -2.28 2.86
CA ASP A 95 -4.15 -2.42 1.85
C ASP A 95 -2.79 -2.13 2.46
N SER A 96 -1.87 -3.07 2.31
CA SER A 96 -0.50 -3.04 2.79
C SER A 96 0.44 -3.63 1.74
N SER A 97 0.34 -3.11 0.52
CA SER A 97 1.32 -3.36 -0.55
C SER A 97 2.60 -2.55 -0.27
N ASP A 98 3.76 -3.05 -0.64
CA ASP A 98 5.07 -2.42 -0.38
C ASP A 98 5.46 -2.34 1.11
N HIS A 99 5.46 -3.48 1.81
CA HIS A 99 5.86 -3.59 3.21
C HIS A 99 6.89 -4.69 3.42
N GLU A 100 7.95 -4.38 4.17
CA GLU A 100 8.95 -5.34 4.65
C GLU A 100 8.90 -5.46 6.17
N PRO A 101 8.97 -6.67 6.78
CA PRO A 101 9.07 -6.83 8.22
C PRO A 101 10.32 -6.14 8.80
N HIS A 102 10.19 -5.43 9.93
CA HIS A 102 11.31 -4.75 10.58
C HIS A 102 12.30 -5.72 11.24
N ALA A 103 11.79 -6.76 11.84
CA ALA A 103 12.62 -7.80 12.46
C ALA A 103 12.06 -9.17 12.14
N PRO A 104 12.43 -9.70 10.97
CA PRO A 104 12.05 -11.05 10.60
C PRO A 104 12.62 -12.04 11.61
N ASN A 105 11.79 -12.58 12.45
CA ASN A 105 12.21 -13.67 13.33
C ASN A 105 11.98 -15.00 12.62
N THR A 106 13.03 -15.46 12.00
CA THR A 106 13.01 -16.66 11.16
C THR A 106 13.07 -17.98 11.95
N ALA A 107 13.30 -17.95 13.26
CA ALA A 107 13.87 -19.15 13.87
C ALA A 107 12.91 -20.02 14.66
N SER A 108 11.70 -19.63 15.07
CA SER A 108 10.89 -20.53 15.91
C SER A 108 9.55 -19.98 16.39
N ARG A 109 8.81 -19.29 15.56
CA ARG A 109 7.46 -18.90 15.96
C ARG A 109 6.43 -19.89 15.45
N GLY A 110 5.49 -20.24 16.31
CA GLY A 110 4.24 -20.84 15.87
C GLY A 110 3.44 -19.86 15.01
N ALA A 111 2.71 -20.38 14.03
CA ALA A 111 1.82 -19.55 13.21
C ALA A 111 0.85 -18.74 14.10
N GLY A 112 0.75 -17.44 13.83
CA GLY A 112 -0.13 -16.54 14.58
C GLY A 112 0.46 -15.98 15.90
N GLU A 113 1.69 -16.28 16.25
CA GLU A 113 2.34 -15.57 17.37
C GLU A 113 2.62 -14.11 17.00
N PRO A 114 2.31 -13.15 17.92
CA PRO A 114 2.53 -11.74 17.62
C PRO A 114 4.01 -11.43 17.42
N PRO A 115 4.36 -10.54 16.46
CA PRO A 115 5.74 -10.15 16.21
C PRO A 115 6.40 -9.52 17.44
N MET A 116 7.68 -9.79 17.65
CA MET A 116 8.41 -9.22 18.81
C MET A 116 8.81 -7.76 18.59
N HIS A 117 9.11 -7.36 17.35
CA HIS A 117 9.47 -5.98 17.05
C HIS A 117 8.27 -5.03 17.22
N ALA A 118 8.51 -3.85 17.80
CA ALA A 118 7.43 -2.92 18.13
C ALA A 118 6.66 -2.43 16.88
N GLU A 119 7.38 -2.14 15.80
CA GLU A 119 6.77 -1.69 14.55
C GLU A 119 6.00 -2.81 13.85
N ASP A 120 6.47 -4.05 13.93
CA ASP A 120 5.71 -5.20 13.39
C ASP A 120 4.42 -5.45 14.20
N ARG A 121 4.45 -5.24 15.54
CA ARG A 121 3.22 -5.28 16.35
C ARG A 121 2.25 -4.17 15.96
N ARG A 122 2.76 -2.96 15.75
CA ARG A 122 1.97 -1.82 15.27
C ARG A 122 1.35 -2.12 13.90
N HIS A 123 2.09 -2.81 13.02
CA HIS A 123 1.56 -3.26 11.74
C HIS A 123 0.43 -4.27 11.92
N VAL A 124 0.58 -5.27 12.79
CA VAL A 124 -0.51 -6.21 13.14
C VAL A 124 -1.75 -5.48 13.69
N GLU A 125 -1.56 -4.47 14.54
CA GLU A 125 -2.67 -3.65 15.05
C GLU A 125 -3.39 -2.88 13.93
N PHE A 126 -2.65 -2.39 12.95
CA PHE A 126 -3.20 -1.72 11.77
C PHE A 126 -4.06 -2.67 10.91
N LEU A 127 -3.68 -3.95 10.81
CA LEU A 127 -4.42 -4.99 10.10
C LEU A 127 -5.58 -5.56 10.92
N ALA A 128 -5.68 -5.28 12.23
CA ALA A 128 -6.51 -6.02 13.18
C ALA A 128 -7.98 -6.08 12.77
N ASP A 129 -8.54 -7.29 12.89
CA ASP A 129 -9.97 -7.60 12.67
C ASP A 129 -10.51 -7.17 11.30
N ALA A 130 -9.65 -7.04 10.29
CA ALA A 130 -10.07 -6.69 8.94
C ALA A 130 -10.89 -7.81 8.28
N ASP A 131 -11.91 -7.44 7.51
CA ASP A 131 -12.65 -8.39 6.66
C ASP A 131 -11.81 -8.86 5.48
N LEU A 132 -10.92 -7.97 4.99
CA LEU A 132 -9.95 -8.28 3.94
C LEU A 132 -8.65 -7.51 4.20
N VAL A 133 -7.54 -8.23 4.19
CA VAL A 133 -6.19 -7.66 4.09
C VAL A 133 -5.66 -7.97 2.69
N ILE A 134 -5.19 -6.96 1.99
CA ILE A 134 -4.40 -7.07 0.76
C ILE A 134 -2.97 -6.78 1.18
N HIS A 135 -2.07 -7.75 1.08
CA HIS A 135 -0.72 -7.65 1.63
C HIS A 135 0.34 -8.02 0.62
N ASP A 136 1.46 -7.29 0.68
CA ASP A 136 2.69 -7.64 -0.03
C ASP A 136 3.09 -9.10 0.24
N ALA A 137 3.44 -9.80 -0.81
CA ALA A 137 3.86 -11.20 -0.78
C ALA A 137 4.80 -11.51 -1.96
N GLN A 138 5.82 -10.66 -2.15
CA GLN A 138 6.65 -10.70 -3.36
C GLN A 138 7.54 -11.94 -3.42
N TYR A 139 7.99 -12.44 -2.26
CA TYR A 139 8.98 -13.52 -2.16
C TYR A 139 8.45 -14.72 -1.40
N THR A 140 9.19 -15.83 -1.47
CA THR A 140 9.13 -16.91 -0.47
C THR A 140 10.13 -16.65 0.64
N ILE A 141 10.01 -17.38 1.75
CA ILE A 141 10.96 -17.28 2.87
C ILE A 141 12.37 -17.70 2.48
N GLU A 142 12.52 -18.64 1.54
CA GLU A 142 13.83 -19.09 1.05
C GLU A 142 14.54 -18.01 0.22
N GLU A 143 13.80 -17.18 -0.50
CA GLU A 143 14.35 -16.13 -1.36
C GLU A 143 14.69 -14.85 -0.60
N TYR A 144 13.96 -14.60 0.48
CA TYR A 144 14.04 -13.36 1.23
C TYR A 144 15.45 -12.98 1.72
N PRO A 145 16.33 -13.91 2.17
CA PRO A 145 17.67 -13.53 2.61
C PRO A 145 18.49 -12.73 1.60
N GLN A 146 18.25 -12.93 0.30
CA GLN A 146 18.91 -12.19 -0.79
C GLN A 146 18.18 -10.90 -1.18
N LYS A 147 16.97 -10.70 -0.65
CA LYS A 147 16.05 -9.60 -0.98
C LYS A 147 15.79 -8.67 0.22
N LYS A 148 16.45 -8.94 1.34
CA LYS A 148 16.32 -8.11 2.54
C LYS A 148 16.71 -6.66 2.28
N GLY A 149 15.87 -5.72 2.72
CA GLY A 149 16.04 -4.30 2.48
C GLY A 149 15.44 -3.81 1.15
N TRP A 150 14.71 -4.68 0.44
CA TRP A 150 14.04 -4.31 -0.81
C TRP A 150 12.62 -3.76 -0.58
N GLY A 151 12.10 -3.88 0.64
CA GLY A 151 10.81 -3.30 1.02
C GLY A 151 9.63 -4.25 0.91
N HIS A 152 9.86 -5.57 0.80
CA HIS A 152 8.79 -6.53 0.51
C HIS A 152 8.78 -7.73 1.47
N THR A 153 7.58 -8.29 1.63
CA THR A 153 7.29 -9.37 2.59
C THR A 153 7.33 -10.74 1.90
N PRO A 154 7.92 -11.77 2.54
CA PRO A 154 7.66 -13.16 2.19
C PRO A 154 6.19 -13.54 2.40
N ALA A 155 5.63 -14.35 1.48
CA ALA A 155 4.23 -14.77 1.53
C ALA A 155 3.84 -15.45 2.85
N GLU A 156 4.74 -16.25 3.41
CA GLU A 156 4.53 -16.94 4.69
C GLU A 156 4.36 -15.95 5.85
N TRP A 157 5.11 -14.84 5.85
CA TRP A 157 4.98 -13.82 6.88
C TRP A 157 3.75 -12.93 6.70
N ALA A 158 3.32 -12.71 5.47
CA ALA A 158 2.03 -12.07 5.22
C ALA A 158 0.88 -12.89 5.82
N VAL A 159 0.97 -14.23 5.74
CA VAL A 159 0.02 -15.14 6.40
C VAL A 159 0.12 -15.02 7.93
N ASP A 160 1.32 -14.99 8.50
CA ASP A 160 1.52 -14.85 9.95
C ASP A 160 0.95 -13.52 10.47
N TYR A 161 1.16 -12.42 9.75
CA TYR A 161 0.55 -11.13 10.08
C TYR A 161 -0.97 -11.19 10.05
N ALA A 162 -1.56 -11.79 9.02
CA ALA A 162 -3.01 -11.91 8.90
C ALA A 162 -3.61 -12.75 10.03
N ILE A 163 -2.96 -13.86 10.42
CA ILE A 163 -3.38 -14.71 11.56
C ILE A 163 -3.27 -13.91 12.87
N ALA A 164 -2.13 -13.26 13.13
CA ALA A 164 -1.93 -12.46 14.34
C ALA A 164 -2.93 -11.30 14.45
N ALA A 165 -3.28 -10.69 13.32
CA ALA A 165 -4.27 -9.64 13.20
C ALA A 165 -5.73 -10.13 13.24
N ARG A 166 -5.98 -11.43 13.27
CA ARG A 166 -7.34 -12.03 13.18
C ARG A 166 -8.10 -11.56 11.93
N ALA A 167 -7.40 -11.33 10.83
CA ALA A 167 -8.02 -10.97 9.56
C ALA A 167 -8.90 -12.12 9.05
N ARG A 168 -10.06 -11.80 8.50
CA ARG A 168 -10.99 -12.81 7.99
C ARG A 168 -10.55 -13.40 6.66
N ARG A 169 -9.93 -12.58 5.83
CA ARG A 169 -9.42 -12.95 4.50
C ARG A 169 -8.09 -12.24 4.25
N LEU A 170 -7.22 -12.94 3.54
CA LEU A 170 -5.95 -12.40 3.05
C LEU A 170 -5.91 -12.56 1.53
N ALA A 171 -5.59 -11.49 0.84
CA ALA A 171 -5.18 -11.50 -0.56
C ALA A 171 -3.67 -11.23 -0.61
N LEU A 172 -2.90 -12.20 -1.10
CA LEU A 172 -1.50 -12.02 -1.39
C LEU A 172 -1.37 -11.20 -2.68
N PHE A 173 -0.57 -10.16 -2.64
CA PHE A 173 -0.43 -9.19 -3.71
C PHE A 173 1.06 -8.92 -3.99
N HIS A 174 1.35 -8.14 -5.02
CA HIS A 174 2.70 -7.72 -5.38
C HIS A 174 3.66 -8.89 -5.66
N HIS A 175 3.18 -9.93 -6.34
CA HIS A 175 4.02 -11.07 -6.72
C HIS A 175 5.14 -10.66 -7.67
N ASP A 176 6.30 -11.32 -7.56
CA ASP A 176 7.40 -11.14 -8.51
C ASP A 176 6.91 -11.47 -9.94
N PRO A 177 7.01 -10.53 -10.90
CA PRO A 177 6.52 -10.74 -12.27
C PRO A 177 7.29 -11.81 -13.05
N LEU A 178 8.39 -12.32 -12.54
CA LEU A 178 9.18 -13.37 -13.15
C LEU A 178 8.75 -14.79 -12.73
N ARG A 179 7.61 -14.91 -12.04
CA ARG A 179 7.02 -16.19 -11.58
C ARG A 179 5.73 -16.51 -12.22
#